data_e864103923719fd215ff0753b0fd878d
#
_entry.id   e864103923719fd215ff0753b0fd878d
#
_cell.length_a   1.000
_cell.length_b   1.000
_cell.length_c   1.000
_cell.angle_alpha   90.00
_cell.angle_beta   90.00
_cell.angle_gamma   90.00
#
_symmetry.space_group_name_H-M   'P 1'
#
loop_
_entity.id
_entity.type
_entity.pdbx_description
1 polymer ?
#
loop_
_entity_poly.entity_id
_entity_poly.type
_entity_poly.pdbx_seq_one_letter_code
_entity_poly.pdbx_strand_id
1 'polypeptide(L)'
;MLKGLLGRIMGNGNAREMKRLQPIVDEINQLESEYERLSAEQLQALTATLKQEVQETVADLRQEVEQRQQQIQAETDADYRRDLEIQLEAARKHLRAAEEDALNAVLPRAFAAVREAAKRTLGERHFDEQIIGGIVLHQGEIAEMRTGEGKTLTATLPLYLNSLLGRGAHLVTPNDYLSKFGVQWMGPIYHMLGVSVGVIQAAAEKPELGSFVFDPAYKAADDRYQNLRPV
;
A
#
# COMPACT_ATOMS: atom_id res chain seq x y z
N MET A 1 -14.76 -22.25 35.67
CA MET A 1 -13.31 -22.38 35.91
C MET A 1 -12.54 -22.92 34.69
N LEU A 2 -13.07 -23.84 33.87
CA LEU A 2 -12.35 -24.40 32.69
C LEU A 2 -12.01 -23.36 31.58
N LYS A 3 -12.89 -22.36 31.32
CA LYS A 3 -12.64 -21.32 30.31
C LYS A 3 -11.43 -20.40 30.62
N GLY A 4 -11.13 -20.17 31.90
CA GLY A 4 -9.98 -19.35 32.31
C GLY A 4 -8.63 -20.08 32.20
N LEU A 5 -8.63 -21.42 32.28
CA LEU A 5 -7.41 -22.23 32.14
C LEU A 5 -7.03 -22.42 30.67
N LEU A 6 -8.03 -22.63 29.80
CA LEU A 6 -7.82 -22.71 28.34
C LEU A 6 -7.27 -21.39 27.76
N GLY A 7 -7.73 -20.24 28.22
CA GLY A 7 -7.19 -18.95 27.81
C GLY A 7 -5.74 -18.68 28.23
N ARG A 8 -5.28 -19.33 29.32
CA ARG A 8 -3.87 -19.27 29.74
C ARG A 8 -2.95 -20.23 28.97
N ILE A 9 -3.47 -21.34 28.46
CA ILE A 9 -2.71 -22.34 27.71
C ILE A 9 -2.65 -21.99 26.22
N MET A 10 -3.68 -21.36 25.67
CA MET A 10 -3.76 -20.95 24.27
C MET A 10 -3.19 -19.56 24.00
N GLY A 11 -2.38 -18.99 24.87
CA GLY A 11 -1.72 -17.69 24.71
C GLY A 11 -2.49 -16.74 23.78
N ASN A 12 -2.75 -15.53 24.19
CA ASN A 12 -3.50 -14.54 23.40
C ASN A 12 -2.92 -14.51 21.97
N GLY A 13 -3.65 -14.94 20.95
CA GLY A 13 -3.19 -15.02 19.55
C GLY A 13 -2.55 -13.69 19.10
N ASN A 14 -3.16 -12.57 19.51
CA ASN A 14 -2.64 -11.23 19.27
C ASN A 14 -1.26 -10.98 19.90
N ALA A 15 -0.99 -11.52 21.10
CA ALA A 15 0.31 -11.37 21.73
C ALA A 15 1.43 -12.16 21.03
N ARG A 16 1.09 -13.28 20.39
CA ARG A 16 2.02 -14.03 19.54
C ARG A 16 2.30 -13.27 18.26
N GLU A 17 1.25 -12.74 17.64
CA GLU A 17 1.35 -11.96 16.40
C GLU A 17 2.21 -10.71 16.63
N MET A 18 1.97 -9.96 17.68
CA MET A 18 2.80 -8.81 18.03
C MET A 18 4.27 -9.18 18.22
N LYS A 19 4.57 -10.31 18.87
CA LYS A 19 5.95 -10.78 19.00
C LYS A 19 6.58 -11.18 17.66
N ARG A 20 5.80 -11.71 16.72
CA ARG A 20 6.25 -12.06 15.38
C ARG A 20 6.61 -10.81 14.58
N LEU A 21 5.84 -9.74 14.73
CA LEU A 21 6.01 -8.50 13.98
C LEU A 21 7.05 -7.56 14.60
N GLN A 22 7.37 -7.70 15.90
CA GLN A 22 8.29 -6.82 16.61
C GLN A 22 9.66 -6.67 15.94
N PRO A 23 10.31 -7.74 15.42
CA PRO A 23 11.59 -7.59 14.73
C PRO A 23 11.54 -6.68 13.51
N ILE A 24 10.41 -6.70 12.77
CA ILE A 24 10.20 -5.84 11.61
C ILE A 24 10.05 -4.37 12.05
N VAL A 25 9.30 -4.14 13.14
CA VAL A 25 9.15 -2.81 13.75
C VAL A 25 10.49 -2.28 14.22
N ASP A 26 11.30 -3.12 14.86
CA ASP A 26 12.64 -2.76 15.35
C ASP A 26 13.56 -2.38 14.19
N GLU A 27 13.51 -3.10 13.07
CA GLU A 27 14.25 -2.77 11.85
C GLU A 27 13.81 -1.41 11.28
N ILE A 28 12.50 -1.15 11.20
CA ILE A 28 11.97 0.15 10.76
C ILE A 28 12.45 1.27 11.68
N ASN A 29 12.48 1.03 12.99
CA ASN A 29 12.98 2.00 13.98
C ASN A 29 14.47 2.28 13.82
N GLN A 30 15.28 1.27 13.48
CA GLN A 30 16.72 1.45 13.25
C GLN A 30 17.01 2.31 12.01
N LEU A 31 16.16 2.26 10.98
CA LEU A 31 16.31 3.07 9.79
C LEU A 31 15.97 4.56 10.00
N GLU A 32 15.27 4.92 11.08
CA GLU A 32 14.76 6.29 11.27
C GLU A 32 15.88 7.34 11.20
N SER A 33 16.99 7.13 11.90
CA SER A 33 18.10 8.11 11.94
C SER A 33 18.82 8.29 10.60
N GLU A 34 18.81 7.27 9.74
CA GLU A 34 19.31 7.34 8.37
C GLU A 34 18.38 8.16 7.50
N TYR A 35 17.07 7.87 7.55
CA TYR A 35 16.06 8.51 6.73
C TYR A 35 15.85 9.98 7.09
N GLU A 36 16.03 10.37 8.34
CA GLU A 36 16.04 11.77 8.78
C GLU A 36 17.12 12.63 8.10
N ARG A 37 18.22 12.01 7.66
CA ARG A 37 19.33 12.72 6.98
C ARG A 37 19.14 12.84 5.48
N LEU A 38 18.23 12.07 4.89
CA LEU A 38 17.97 12.11 3.45
C LEU A 38 17.32 13.43 3.05
N SER A 39 17.69 13.97 1.89
CA SER A 39 16.95 15.08 1.28
C SER A 39 15.60 14.60 0.73
N ALA A 40 14.72 15.54 0.35
CA ALA A 40 13.43 15.19 -0.28
C ALA A 40 13.66 14.44 -1.62
N GLU A 41 14.66 14.88 -2.39
CA GLU A 41 15.04 14.24 -3.65
C GLU A 41 15.60 12.84 -3.44
N GLN A 42 16.33 12.61 -2.34
CA GLN A 42 16.85 11.29 -1.98
C GLN A 42 15.72 10.34 -1.55
N LEU A 43 14.74 10.81 -0.79
CA LEU A 43 13.54 10.01 -0.45
C LEU A 43 12.74 9.65 -1.70
N GLN A 44 12.61 10.57 -2.65
CA GLN A 44 11.94 10.31 -3.91
C GLN A 44 12.72 9.30 -4.78
N ALA A 45 14.04 9.43 -4.84
CA ALA A 45 14.92 8.50 -5.56
C ALA A 45 14.87 7.10 -4.93
N LEU A 46 14.76 6.99 -3.60
CA LEU A 46 14.58 5.73 -2.90
C LEU A 46 13.32 4.99 -3.38
N THR A 47 12.22 5.71 -3.59
CA THR A 47 10.99 5.11 -4.15
C THR A 47 11.22 4.48 -5.51
N ALA A 48 11.95 5.16 -6.38
CA ALA A 48 12.29 4.61 -7.70
C ALA A 48 13.15 3.34 -7.58
N THR A 49 14.11 3.34 -6.67
CA THR A 49 14.96 2.16 -6.38
C THR A 49 14.14 0.98 -5.85
N LEU A 50 13.30 1.20 -4.83
CA LEU A 50 12.45 0.16 -4.26
C LEU A 50 11.47 -0.41 -5.30
N LYS A 51 10.90 0.46 -6.13
CA LYS A 51 10.01 0.06 -7.21
C LYS A 51 10.73 -0.79 -8.25
N GLN A 52 11.92 -0.39 -8.64
CA GLN A 52 12.75 -1.16 -9.58
C GLN A 52 13.09 -2.54 -9.01
N GLU A 53 13.57 -2.61 -7.77
CA GLU A 53 13.91 -3.85 -7.07
C GLU A 53 12.74 -4.84 -7.03
N VAL A 54 11.54 -4.37 -6.65
CA VAL A 54 10.32 -5.19 -6.64
C VAL A 54 9.96 -5.66 -8.05
N GLN A 55 10.00 -4.77 -9.04
CA GLN A 55 9.60 -5.09 -10.41
C GLN A 55 10.56 -6.06 -11.10
N GLU A 56 11.87 -5.91 -10.89
CA GLU A 56 12.89 -6.81 -11.43
C GLU A 56 12.75 -8.22 -10.84
N THR A 57 12.47 -8.32 -9.53
CA THR A 57 12.29 -9.62 -8.85
C THR A 57 11.15 -10.44 -9.47
N VAL A 58 10.12 -9.82 -10.00
CA VAL A 58 8.92 -10.50 -10.52
C VAL A 58 8.79 -10.46 -12.05
N ALA A 59 9.77 -9.86 -12.74
CA ALA A 59 9.70 -9.60 -14.18
C ALA A 59 9.46 -10.86 -15.02
N ASP A 60 10.23 -11.91 -14.78
CA ASP A 60 10.14 -13.17 -15.55
C ASP A 60 8.78 -13.85 -15.36
N LEU A 61 8.26 -13.86 -14.12
CA LEU A 61 6.95 -14.45 -13.83
C LEU A 61 5.80 -13.63 -14.44
N ARG A 62 5.94 -12.31 -14.49
CA ARG A 62 4.98 -11.45 -15.21
C ARG A 62 4.97 -11.75 -16.69
N GLN A 63 6.13 -11.86 -17.29
CA GLN A 63 6.26 -12.20 -18.70
C GLN A 63 5.67 -13.60 -18.98
N GLU A 64 5.88 -14.57 -18.11
CA GLU A 64 5.26 -15.90 -18.24
C GLU A 64 3.74 -15.82 -18.23
N VAL A 65 3.15 -15.06 -17.29
CA VAL A 65 1.70 -14.87 -17.21
C VAL A 65 1.15 -14.20 -18.48
N GLU A 66 1.81 -13.15 -18.99
CA GLU A 66 1.43 -12.47 -20.22
C GLU A 66 1.50 -13.39 -21.46
N GLN A 67 2.56 -14.17 -21.59
CA GLN A 67 2.71 -15.15 -22.69
C GLN A 67 1.59 -16.19 -22.67
N ARG A 68 1.25 -16.75 -21.50
CA ARG A 68 0.14 -17.69 -21.38
C ARG A 68 -1.20 -17.07 -21.70
N GLN A 69 -1.44 -15.82 -21.33
CA GLN A 69 -2.66 -15.09 -21.70
C GLN A 69 -2.76 -14.91 -23.22
N GLN A 70 -1.67 -14.58 -23.89
CA GLN A 70 -1.62 -14.45 -25.35
C GLN A 70 -1.86 -15.81 -26.04
N GLN A 71 -1.27 -16.89 -25.51
CA GLN A 71 -1.49 -18.25 -26.04
C GLN A 71 -2.98 -18.65 -25.96
N ILE A 72 -3.64 -18.39 -24.82
CA ILE A 72 -5.09 -18.68 -24.67
C ILE A 72 -5.94 -17.87 -25.66
N GLN A 73 -5.58 -16.60 -25.90
CA GLN A 73 -6.32 -15.77 -26.86
C GLN A 73 -6.18 -16.25 -28.32
N ALA A 74 -5.05 -16.85 -28.67
CA ALA A 74 -4.77 -17.35 -30.02
C ALA A 74 -5.27 -18.80 -30.22
N GLU A 75 -5.59 -19.52 -29.16
CA GLU A 75 -5.95 -20.95 -29.22
C GLU A 75 -7.41 -21.14 -29.64
N THR A 76 -7.63 -22.03 -30.61
CA THR A 76 -8.96 -22.37 -31.12
C THR A 76 -9.48 -23.72 -30.65
N ASP A 77 -8.59 -24.65 -30.27
CA ASP A 77 -8.98 -25.92 -29.70
C ASP A 77 -9.45 -25.76 -28.25
N ALA A 78 -10.67 -26.20 -27.97
CA ALA A 78 -11.32 -25.99 -26.67
C ALA A 78 -10.67 -26.80 -25.53
N ASP A 79 -10.21 -28.02 -25.82
CA ASP A 79 -9.59 -28.88 -24.82
C ASP A 79 -8.20 -28.36 -24.46
N TYR A 80 -7.41 -28.00 -25.48
CA TYR A 80 -6.09 -27.42 -25.24
C TYR A 80 -6.15 -26.05 -24.57
N ARG A 81 -7.13 -25.22 -24.92
CA ARG A 81 -7.39 -23.93 -24.21
C ARG A 81 -7.62 -24.15 -22.71
N ARG A 82 -8.39 -25.17 -22.35
CA ARG A 82 -8.65 -25.51 -20.94
C ARG A 82 -7.37 -25.87 -20.18
N ASP A 83 -6.47 -26.62 -20.81
CA ASP A 83 -5.18 -26.95 -20.21
C ASP A 83 -4.31 -25.69 -20.01
N LEU A 84 -4.31 -24.77 -20.97
CA LEU A 84 -3.61 -23.49 -20.86
C LEU A 84 -4.20 -22.60 -19.75
N GLU A 85 -5.52 -22.61 -19.55
CA GLU A 85 -6.17 -21.87 -18.45
C GLU A 85 -5.72 -22.40 -17.07
N ILE A 86 -5.61 -23.71 -16.90
CA ILE A 86 -5.09 -24.35 -15.67
C ILE A 86 -3.63 -23.89 -15.43
N GLN A 87 -2.80 -23.90 -16.47
CA GLN A 87 -1.42 -23.47 -16.38
C GLN A 87 -1.32 -21.97 -16.07
N LEU A 88 -2.19 -21.13 -16.63
CA LEU A 88 -2.25 -19.71 -16.34
C LEU A 88 -2.59 -19.44 -14.87
N GLU A 89 -3.54 -20.15 -14.30
CA GLU A 89 -3.88 -20.02 -12.87
C GLU A 89 -2.71 -20.44 -11.96
N ALA A 90 -1.97 -21.47 -12.32
CA ALA A 90 -0.76 -21.87 -11.60
C ALA A 90 0.33 -20.76 -11.69
N ALA A 91 0.58 -20.22 -12.88
CA ALA A 91 1.54 -19.13 -13.08
C ALA A 91 1.13 -17.85 -12.31
N ARG A 92 -0.16 -17.49 -12.31
CA ARG A 92 -0.68 -16.37 -11.53
C ARG A 92 -0.50 -16.57 -10.03
N LYS A 93 -0.65 -17.81 -9.54
CA LYS A 93 -0.41 -18.12 -8.12
C LYS A 93 1.05 -17.94 -7.76
N HIS A 94 1.96 -18.42 -8.61
CA HIS A 94 3.40 -18.24 -8.41
C HIS A 94 3.78 -16.75 -8.44
N LEU A 95 3.25 -16.00 -9.39
CA LEU A 95 3.49 -14.56 -9.47
C LEU A 95 3.01 -13.84 -8.21
N ARG A 96 1.81 -14.13 -7.70
CA ARG A 96 1.30 -13.52 -6.46
C ARG A 96 2.20 -13.79 -5.26
N ALA A 97 2.68 -15.03 -5.11
CA ALA A 97 3.60 -15.37 -4.03
C ALA A 97 4.94 -14.61 -4.15
N ALA A 98 5.51 -14.54 -5.36
CA ALA A 98 6.74 -13.80 -5.59
C ALA A 98 6.57 -12.28 -5.40
N GLU A 99 5.41 -11.71 -5.76
CA GLU A 99 5.08 -10.30 -5.49
C GLU A 99 4.99 -10.02 -3.99
N GLU A 100 4.39 -10.91 -3.22
CA GLU A 100 4.32 -10.83 -1.76
C GLU A 100 5.72 -10.89 -1.14
N ASP A 101 6.54 -11.85 -1.55
CA ASP A 101 7.93 -12.00 -1.07
C ASP A 101 8.77 -10.76 -1.41
N ALA A 102 8.66 -10.23 -2.64
CA ALA A 102 9.37 -9.03 -3.07
C ALA A 102 8.95 -7.79 -2.26
N LEU A 103 7.65 -7.63 -1.99
CA LEU A 103 7.16 -6.54 -1.14
C LEU A 103 7.61 -6.68 0.31
N ASN A 104 7.59 -7.91 0.86
CA ASN A 104 8.07 -8.17 2.23
C ASN A 104 9.56 -7.85 2.38
N ALA A 105 10.37 -8.12 1.35
CA ALA A 105 11.80 -7.80 1.37
C ALA A 105 12.10 -6.30 1.44
N VAL A 106 11.25 -5.46 0.87
CA VAL A 106 11.41 -3.99 0.87
C VAL A 106 10.58 -3.29 1.96
N LEU A 107 9.69 -4.01 2.65
CA LEU A 107 8.72 -3.45 3.60
C LEU A 107 9.38 -2.55 4.67
N PRO A 108 10.47 -2.94 5.37
CA PRO A 108 11.04 -2.08 6.40
C PRO A 108 11.50 -0.73 5.83
N ARG A 109 12.16 -0.74 4.69
CA ARG A 109 12.64 0.47 4.00
C ARG A 109 11.48 1.33 3.50
N ALA A 110 10.46 0.72 2.94
CA ALA A 110 9.26 1.40 2.46
C ALA A 110 8.49 2.09 3.61
N PHE A 111 8.30 1.39 4.73
CA PHE A 111 7.59 1.94 5.88
C PHE A 111 8.40 3.05 6.57
N ALA A 112 9.73 2.93 6.66
CA ALA A 112 10.59 3.99 7.14
C ALA A 112 10.49 5.26 6.27
N ALA A 113 10.42 5.11 4.93
CA ALA A 113 10.23 6.23 4.01
C ALA A 113 8.89 6.95 4.23
N VAL A 114 7.79 6.18 4.37
CA VAL A 114 6.46 6.75 4.64
C VAL A 114 6.43 7.46 5.99
N ARG A 115 7.02 6.88 7.04
CA ARG A 115 7.10 7.48 8.38
C ARG A 115 7.83 8.83 8.33
N GLU A 116 8.97 8.90 7.64
CA GLU A 116 9.74 10.13 7.51
C GLU A 116 9.01 11.17 6.65
N ALA A 117 8.38 10.76 5.55
CA ALA A 117 7.58 11.65 4.71
C ALA A 117 6.38 12.23 5.50
N ALA A 118 5.69 11.42 6.30
CA ALA A 118 4.59 11.86 7.14
C ALA A 118 5.05 12.89 8.20
N LYS A 119 6.18 12.61 8.84
CA LYS A 119 6.80 13.53 9.81
C LYS A 119 7.13 14.89 9.18
N ARG A 120 7.69 14.91 7.98
CA ARG A 120 8.06 16.16 7.29
C ARG A 120 6.87 16.94 6.74
N THR A 121 5.86 16.24 6.23
CA THR A 121 4.74 16.89 5.54
C THR A 121 3.59 17.24 6.45
N LEU A 122 3.28 16.39 7.43
CA LEU A 122 2.13 16.54 8.34
C LEU A 122 2.55 16.86 9.78
N GLY A 123 3.82 16.71 10.15
CA GLY A 123 4.27 16.72 11.53
C GLY A 123 3.84 15.48 12.32
N GLU A 124 3.37 14.44 11.65
CA GLU A 124 2.84 13.22 12.26
C GLU A 124 3.78 12.03 12.03
N ARG A 125 4.34 11.50 13.11
CA ARG A 125 5.18 10.29 13.08
C ARG A 125 4.32 9.08 13.41
N HIS A 126 4.35 8.05 12.59
CA HIS A 126 3.68 6.78 12.90
C HIS A 126 4.22 6.16 14.19
N PHE A 127 3.33 5.77 15.08
CA PHE A 127 3.65 4.96 16.27
C PHE A 127 3.86 3.49 15.87
N ASP A 128 4.51 2.72 16.76
CA ASP A 128 4.80 1.32 16.50
C ASP A 128 3.52 0.47 16.32
N GLU A 129 2.45 0.79 17.05
CA GLU A 129 1.14 0.17 16.89
C GLU A 129 0.54 0.43 15.50
N GLN A 130 0.78 1.61 14.94
CA GLN A 130 0.34 1.96 13.59
C GLN A 130 1.18 1.23 12.52
N ILE A 131 2.48 1.06 12.76
CA ILE A 131 3.34 0.23 11.91
C ILE A 131 2.84 -1.21 11.91
N ILE A 132 2.56 -1.79 13.07
CA ILE A 132 1.99 -3.14 13.18
C ILE A 132 0.66 -3.22 12.42
N GLY A 133 -0.23 -2.24 12.61
CA GLY A 133 -1.49 -2.16 11.86
C GLY A 133 -1.28 -2.12 10.34
N GLY A 134 -0.28 -1.39 9.86
CA GLY A 134 0.11 -1.34 8.45
C GLY A 134 0.60 -2.68 7.92
N ILE A 135 1.41 -3.43 8.70
CA ILE A 135 1.89 -4.76 8.34
C ILE A 135 0.73 -5.75 8.24
N VAL A 136 -0.16 -5.75 9.24
CA VAL A 136 -1.36 -6.61 9.27
C VAL A 136 -2.25 -6.37 8.05
N LEU A 137 -2.49 -5.10 7.69
CA LEU A 137 -3.24 -4.74 6.48
C LEU A 137 -2.53 -5.20 5.20
N HIS A 138 -1.21 -5.10 5.13
CA HIS A 138 -0.43 -5.58 3.98
C HIS A 138 -0.55 -7.11 3.82
N GLN A 139 -0.61 -7.85 4.91
CA GLN A 139 -0.81 -9.30 4.93
C GLN A 139 -2.25 -9.73 4.57
N GLY A 140 -3.12 -8.78 4.25
CA GLY A 140 -4.52 -9.08 3.89
C GLY A 140 -5.40 -9.42 5.09
N GLU A 141 -4.95 -9.13 6.30
CA GLU A 141 -5.67 -9.36 7.52
C GLU A 141 -6.42 -8.11 8.00
N ILE A 142 -7.25 -8.24 9.03
CA ILE A 142 -8.03 -7.14 9.59
C ILE A 142 -7.28 -6.54 10.80
N ALA A 143 -6.89 -5.26 10.68
CA ALA A 143 -6.34 -4.49 11.78
C ALA A 143 -7.47 -3.73 12.50
N GLU A 144 -7.83 -4.17 13.71
CA GLU A 144 -8.77 -3.45 14.55
C GLU A 144 -8.06 -2.33 15.32
N MET A 145 -8.48 -1.11 15.07
CA MET A 145 -7.97 0.09 15.75
C MET A 145 -9.16 0.93 16.26
N ARG A 146 -9.05 1.47 17.47
CA ARG A 146 -10.10 2.31 18.06
C ARG A 146 -10.24 3.64 17.31
N THR A 147 -11.37 4.29 17.51
CA THR A 147 -11.58 5.65 16.98
C THR A 147 -10.53 6.61 17.57
N GLY A 148 -9.90 7.41 16.72
CA GLY A 148 -8.85 8.35 17.14
C GLY A 148 -7.42 7.80 17.13
N GLU A 149 -7.21 6.50 16.87
CA GLU A 149 -5.86 5.89 16.86
C GLU A 149 -5.11 6.06 15.51
N GLY A 150 -5.60 6.91 14.61
CA GLY A 150 -4.89 7.28 13.38
C GLY A 150 -4.98 6.25 12.25
N LYS A 151 -6.14 5.58 12.08
CA LYS A 151 -6.35 4.61 10.98
C LYS A 151 -6.00 5.16 9.59
N THR A 152 -6.29 6.44 9.34
CA THR A 152 -6.02 7.10 8.06
C THR A 152 -4.52 7.18 7.80
N LEU A 153 -3.75 7.54 8.82
CA LEU A 153 -2.29 7.59 8.76
C LEU A 153 -1.71 6.18 8.61
N THR A 154 -2.22 5.20 9.37
CA THR A 154 -1.82 3.78 9.26
C THR A 154 -1.98 3.24 7.84
N ALA A 155 -3.08 3.58 7.16
CA ALA A 155 -3.37 3.11 5.81
C ALA A 155 -2.33 3.59 4.77
N THR A 156 -1.61 4.67 5.03
CA THR A 156 -0.58 5.17 4.11
C THR A 156 0.57 4.18 3.89
N LEU A 157 0.89 3.41 4.91
CA LEU A 157 1.98 2.42 4.90
C LEU A 157 1.75 1.31 3.86
N PRO A 158 0.68 0.50 3.96
CA PRO A 158 0.44 -0.58 3.00
C PRO A 158 0.08 -0.05 1.61
N LEU A 159 -0.56 1.12 1.50
CA LEU A 159 -0.87 1.71 0.19
C LEU A 159 0.40 2.07 -0.57
N TYR A 160 1.36 2.72 0.09
CA TYR A 160 2.64 3.03 -0.53
C TYR A 160 3.39 1.76 -0.91
N LEU A 161 3.54 0.80 0.01
CA LEU A 161 4.24 -0.46 -0.26
C LEU A 161 3.65 -1.19 -1.47
N ASN A 162 2.33 -1.38 -1.51
CA ASN A 162 1.68 -2.10 -2.61
C ASN A 162 1.71 -1.31 -3.94
N SER A 163 1.84 0.02 -3.90
CA SER A 163 2.00 0.83 -5.12
C SER A 163 3.31 0.55 -5.87
N LEU A 164 4.34 0.02 -5.18
CA LEU A 164 5.63 -0.34 -5.79
C LEU A 164 5.51 -1.42 -6.86
N LEU A 165 4.45 -2.24 -6.83
CA LEU A 165 4.14 -3.19 -7.90
C LEU A 165 3.79 -2.50 -9.23
N GLY A 166 3.45 -1.21 -9.23
CA GLY A 166 3.12 -0.46 -10.45
C GLY A 166 1.72 -0.70 -11.00
N ARG A 167 0.85 -1.41 -10.29
CA ARG A 167 -0.55 -1.68 -10.67
C ARG A 167 -1.56 -0.78 -9.96
N GLY A 168 -1.08 0.14 -9.12
CA GLY A 168 -1.90 0.94 -8.22
C GLY A 168 -2.33 0.18 -6.96
N ALA A 169 -2.63 0.93 -5.92
CA ALA A 169 -3.20 0.43 -4.67
C ALA A 169 -4.47 1.24 -4.36
N HIS A 170 -5.50 0.60 -3.84
CA HIS A 170 -6.82 1.21 -3.66
C HIS A 170 -7.22 1.21 -2.19
N LEU A 171 -7.71 2.36 -1.73
CA LEU A 171 -8.38 2.52 -0.44
C LEU A 171 -9.85 2.82 -0.68
N VAL A 172 -10.72 1.97 -0.15
CA VAL A 172 -12.18 2.18 -0.25
C VAL A 172 -12.68 2.84 1.03
N THR A 173 -13.45 3.91 0.86
CA THR A 173 -14.07 4.66 1.95
C THR A 173 -15.60 4.61 1.83
N PRO A 174 -16.35 4.83 2.94
CA PRO A 174 -17.80 4.70 2.93
C PRO A 174 -18.54 5.80 2.13
N ASN A 175 -17.87 6.90 1.78
CA ASN A 175 -18.47 8.00 1.01
C ASN A 175 -17.41 8.90 0.34
N ASP A 176 -17.87 9.71 -0.61
CA ASP A 176 -17.06 10.63 -1.41
C ASP A 176 -16.39 11.72 -0.60
N TYR A 177 -17.02 12.19 0.48
CA TYR A 177 -16.41 13.19 1.37
C TYR A 177 -15.15 12.66 2.02
N LEU A 178 -15.19 11.44 2.59
CA LEU A 178 -14.04 10.84 3.25
C LEU A 178 -12.93 10.48 2.26
N SER A 179 -13.26 10.09 1.03
CA SER A 179 -12.24 9.82 0.00
C SER A 179 -11.49 11.10 -0.39
N LYS A 180 -12.19 12.21 -0.63
CA LYS A 180 -11.57 13.52 -0.89
C LYS A 180 -10.72 14.00 0.28
N PHE A 181 -11.29 13.97 1.48
CA PHE A 181 -10.60 14.38 2.71
C PHE A 181 -9.32 13.58 2.91
N GLY A 182 -9.39 12.25 2.71
CA GLY A 182 -8.23 11.36 2.84
C GLY A 182 -7.12 11.69 1.85
N VAL A 183 -7.45 11.91 0.57
CA VAL A 183 -6.44 12.27 -0.44
C VAL A 183 -5.86 13.66 -0.17
N GLN A 184 -6.67 14.63 0.21
CA GLN A 184 -6.16 15.97 0.52
C GLN A 184 -5.20 15.95 1.72
N TRP A 185 -5.53 15.19 2.76
CA TRP A 185 -4.72 15.14 3.98
C TRP A 185 -3.46 14.29 3.82
N MET A 186 -3.57 13.10 3.23
CA MET A 186 -2.44 12.17 3.08
C MET A 186 -1.66 12.36 1.78
N GLY A 187 -2.20 13.11 0.82
CA GLY A 187 -1.56 13.40 -0.47
C GLY A 187 -0.14 13.94 -0.39
N PRO A 188 0.18 14.85 0.55
CA PRO A 188 1.54 15.36 0.73
C PRO A 188 2.58 14.26 0.99
N ILE A 189 2.22 13.19 1.71
CA ILE A 189 3.13 12.05 1.99
C ILE A 189 3.53 11.38 0.68
N TYR A 190 2.54 10.99 -0.14
CA TYR A 190 2.77 10.31 -1.41
C TYR A 190 3.51 11.19 -2.40
N HIS A 191 3.15 12.48 -2.45
CA HIS A 191 3.81 13.44 -3.31
C HIS A 191 5.30 13.58 -2.98
N MET A 192 5.66 13.70 -1.69
CA MET A 192 7.05 13.74 -1.25
C MET A 192 7.83 12.50 -1.67
N LEU A 193 7.18 11.34 -1.66
CA LEU A 193 7.75 10.07 -2.09
C LEU A 193 7.72 9.85 -3.62
N GLY A 194 7.21 10.81 -4.40
CA GLY A 194 7.12 10.69 -5.86
C GLY A 194 6.03 9.75 -6.36
N VAL A 195 5.02 9.48 -5.55
CA VAL A 195 3.87 8.64 -5.91
C VAL A 195 2.66 9.52 -6.15
N SER A 196 2.01 9.35 -7.30
CA SER A 196 0.75 10.03 -7.60
C SER A 196 -0.40 9.41 -6.82
N VAL A 197 -1.31 10.25 -6.34
CA VAL A 197 -2.51 9.82 -5.64
C VAL A 197 -3.72 10.60 -6.16
N GLY A 198 -4.84 9.90 -6.29
CA GLY A 198 -6.09 10.49 -6.74
C GLY A 198 -7.28 9.90 -5.99
N VAL A 199 -8.44 10.49 -6.22
CA VAL A 199 -9.72 10.04 -5.72
C VAL A 199 -10.68 9.80 -6.88
N ILE A 200 -11.28 8.63 -6.90
CA ILE A 200 -12.35 8.26 -7.83
C ILE A 200 -13.67 8.48 -7.12
N GLN A 201 -14.55 9.25 -7.73
CA GLN A 201 -15.90 9.51 -7.21
C GLN A 201 -16.94 9.07 -8.22
N ALA A 202 -18.16 8.87 -7.75
CA ALA A 202 -19.28 8.61 -8.64
C ALA A 202 -19.39 9.77 -9.65
N ALA A 203 -19.64 9.43 -10.94
CA ALA A 203 -19.85 10.42 -11.98
C ALA A 203 -21.04 11.31 -11.57
N ALA A 204 -20.74 12.55 -11.24
CA ALA A 204 -21.76 13.55 -10.98
C ALA A 204 -22.15 14.23 -12.30
N GLU A 205 -23.34 14.85 -12.32
CA GLU A 205 -23.78 15.63 -13.49
C GLU A 205 -22.82 16.78 -13.85
N LYS A 206 -21.93 17.12 -12.91
CA LYS A 206 -20.92 18.18 -13.05
C LYS A 206 -19.51 17.59 -12.96
N PRO A 207 -18.66 17.79 -13.99
CA PRO A 207 -17.28 17.28 -14.00
C PRO A 207 -16.45 17.71 -12.78
N GLU A 208 -16.69 18.92 -12.23
CA GLU A 208 -16.02 19.43 -11.05
C GLU A 208 -16.36 18.66 -9.77
N LEU A 209 -17.34 17.78 -9.80
CA LEU A 209 -17.70 16.87 -8.72
C LEU A 209 -17.19 15.42 -8.95
N GLY A 210 -16.45 15.19 -10.05
CA GLY A 210 -15.93 13.90 -10.46
C GLY A 210 -14.64 13.50 -9.72
N SER A 211 -13.76 12.82 -10.43
CA SER A 211 -12.47 12.35 -9.91
C SER A 211 -11.44 13.48 -9.85
N PHE A 212 -10.46 13.34 -8.93
CA PHE A 212 -9.42 14.32 -8.70
C PHE A 212 -8.06 13.66 -8.54
N VAL A 213 -7.01 14.43 -8.85
CA VAL A 213 -5.61 14.09 -8.56
C VAL A 213 -5.06 15.10 -7.57
N PHE A 214 -4.27 14.63 -6.60
CA PHE A 214 -3.52 15.51 -5.70
C PHE A 214 -2.42 16.22 -6.48
N ASP A 215 -2.44 17.55 -6.46
CA ASP A 215 -1.47 18.43 -7.11
C ASP A 215 -1.19 19.60 -6.18
N PRO A 216 -0.02 19.66 -5.52
CA PRO A 216 0.29 20.71 -4.55
C PRO A 216 0.35 22.12 -5.16
N ALA A 217 0.53 22.21 -6.48
CA ALA A 217 0.54 23.50 -7.18
C ALA A 217 -0.87 23.99 -7.55
N TYR A 218 -1.86 23.10 -7.53
CA TYR A 218 -3.24 23.46 -7.87
C TYR A 218 -3.93 24.16 -6.69
N LYS A 219 -4.54 25.31 -6.99
CA LYS A 219 -5.37 26.06 -6.05
C LYS A 219 -6.80 26.08 -6.55
N ALA A 220 -7.67 25.36 -5.86
CA ALA A 220 -9.09 25.40 -6.13
C ALA A 220 -9.70 26.77 -5.80
N ALA A 221 -10.80 27.12 -6.46
CA ALA A 221 -11.58 28.30 -6.11
C ALA A 221 -12.27 28.16 -4.75
N ASP A 222 -12.51 26.92 -4.28
CA ASP A 222 -13.04 26.59 -2.96
C ASP A 222 -11.89 26.18 -2.03
N ASP A 223 -11.69 26.92 -0.94
CA ASP A 223 -10.62 26.71 0.04
C ASP A 223 -10.68 25.35 0.76
N ARG A 224 -11.82 24.65 0.71
CA ARG A 224 -12.01 23.37 1.41
C ARG A 224 -11.21 22.21 0.81
N TYR A 225 -10.88 22.28 -0.48
CA TYR A 225 -10.21 21.21 -1.22
C TYR A 225 -9.06 21.73 -2.07
N GLN A 226 -8.20 22.53 -1.46
CA GLN A 226 -6.94 22.93 -2.08
C GLN A 226 -6.15 21.71 -2.52
N ASN A 227 -5.41 21.81 -3.60
CA ASN A 227 -4.54 20.78 -4.12
C ASN A 227 -5.25 19.55 -4.73
N LEU A 228 -6.56 19.58 -4.91
CA LEU A 228 -7.29 18.53 -5.65
C LEU A 228 -7.69 19.05 -7.04
N ARG A 229 -6.87 18.73 -8.03
CA ARG A 229 -7.11 19.09 -9.42
C ARG A 229 -8.08 18.10 -10.08
N PRO A 230 -9.18 18.56 -10.70
CA PRO A 230 -10.10 17.70 -11.46
C PRO A 230 -9.36 16.96 -12.60
N VAL A 231 -9.81 15.73 -12.88
CA VAL A 231 -9.30 14.89 -13.97
C VAL A 231 -10.31 14.83 -15.09
#